data_236f5abb45e7b19ee6cff17209f5f82b
#
_entry.id   236f5abb45e7b19ee6cff17209f5f82b
#
_cell.length_a   1.000
_cell.length_b   1.000
_cell.length_c   1.000
_cell.angle_alpha   90.00
_cell.angle_beta   90.00
_cell.angle_gamma   90.00
#
_symmetry.space_group_name_H-M   'P 1'
#
loop_
_entity.id
_entity.type
_entity.pdbx_description
1 polymer ?
#
loop_
_entity_poly.entity_id
_entity_poly.type
_entity_poly.pdbx_seq_one_letter_code
_entity_poly.pdbx_strand_id
1 'polypeptide(L)'
;HATSTDYTSYGIPRQHPAIVKGKAGSPYAITDYYDVDPDLAENVDKRMTEFEQLLKRSHANGLKVIIDFVPNHVARQYKSIAKPEGVADLGADDNKDHSFNRDNNFYYCVGEEFRPDIDLYGGEDTPYTEYPAKATGNDHFDARPGKNDWYETVKLNYGIDYCDAGGRSEHFEPTPDTWKKMLS
;
A
#
# COMPACT_ATOMS: atom_id res chain seq x y z
N HIS A 1 1.51 -3.50 8.28
CA HIS A 1 2.49 -2.92 7.34
C HIS A 1 3.33 -4.02 6.65
N ALA A 2 4.08 -3.64 5.61
CA ALA A 2 5.00 -4.57 4.94
C ALA A 2 6.16 -4.93 5.86
N THR A 3 6.35 -6.23 6.11
CA THR A 3 7.43 -6.80 6.94
C THR A 3 8.14 -7.92 6.18
N SER A 4 9.37 -8.23 6.57
CA SER A 4 10.11 -9.40 6.06
C SER A 4 9.73 -10.70 6.76
N THR A 5 8.95 -10.65 7.83
CA THR A 5 8.46 -11.84 8.55
C THR A 5 7.47 -12.60 7.67
N ASP A 6 7.57 -13.92 7.65
CA ASP A 6 6.67 -14.78 6.88
C ASP A 6 5.46 -15.19 7.72
N TYR A 7 4.29 -14.70 7.35
CA TYR A 7 3.00 -15.01 7.97
C TYR A 7 2.06 -15.78 7.04
N THR A 8 2.58 -16.43 6.00
CA THR A 8 1.77 -17.19 5.03
C THR A 8 1.00 -18.34 5.66
N SER A 9 1.51 -18.93 6.75
CA SER A 9 0.79 -19.95 7.54
C SER A 9 -0.50 -19.42 8.19
N TYR A 10 -0.65 -18.10 8.30
CA TYR A 10 -1.85 -17.40 8.80
C TYR A 10 -2.69 -16.79 7.66
N GLY A 11 -2.39 -17.16 6.40
CA GLY A 11 -3.09 -16.63 5.24
C GLY A 11 -2.71 -15.22 4.85
N ILE A 12 -1.72 -14.60 5.50
CA ILE A 12 -1.23 -13.25 5.21
C ILE A 12 -0.22 -13.33 4.06
N PRO A 13 -0.42 -12.61 2.94
CA PRO A 13 0.51 -12.65 1.81
C PRO A 13 1.90 -12.16 2.20
N ARG A 14 2.91 -12.95 1.84
CA ARG A 14 4.31 -12.55 2.04
C ARG A 14 4.66 -11.39 1.11
N GLN A 15 5.32 -10.39 1.67
CA GLN A 15 5.91 -9.31 0.89
C GLN A 15 7.28 -9.75 0.35
N HIS A 16 7.61 -9.36 -0.88
CA HIS A 16 8.92 -9.66 -1.44
C HIS A 16 10.01 -8.83 -0.70
N PRO A 17 11.08 -9.45 -0.17
CA PRO A 17 12.05 -8.75 0.68
C PRO A 17 12.71 -7.53 0.02
N ALA A 18 12.90 -7.53 -1.31
CA ALA A 18 13.47 -6.42 -2.05
C ALA A 18 12.66 -5.10 -1.93
N ILE A 19 11.37 -5.20 -1.66
CA ILE A 19 10.47 -4.04 -1.53
C ILE A 19 9.99 -3.85 -0.08
N VAL A 20 10.74 -4.35 0.88
CA VAL A 20 10.57 -4.11 2.31
C VAL A 20 11.80 -3.38 2.83
N LYS A 21 11.64 -2.18 3.37
CA LYS A 21 12.76 -1.39 3.91
C LYS A 21 13.26 -1.98 5.22
N GLY A 22 14.43 -2.62 5.17
CA GLY A 22 15.02 -3.29 6.31
C GLY A 22 14.19 -4.52 6.75
N LYS A 23 14.50 -5.11 7.90
CA LYS A 23 13.80 -6.30 8.40
C LYS A 23 12.40 -6.00 8.95
N ALA A 24 12.25 -4.89 9.65
CA ALA A 24 10.99 -4.49 10.26
C ALA A 24 10.01 -3.83 9.26
N GLY A 25 10.49 -3.43 8.08
CA GLY A 25 9.71 -2.68 7.12
C GLY A 25 9.43 -1.24 7.55
N SER A 26 8.62 -0.54 6.77
CA SER A 26 8.12 0.78 7.10
C SER A 26 6.72 0.68 7.72
N PRO A 27 6.46 1.25 8.91
CA PRO A 27 5.12 1.25 9.51
C PRO A 27 4.07 1.99 8.65
N TYR A 28 4.53 2.81 7.71
CA TYR A 28 3.67 3.55 6.77
C TYR A 28 3.45 2.82 5.44
N ALA A 29 4.10 1.68 5.19
CA ALA A 29 3.82 0.83 4.03
C ALA A 29 2.65 -0.13 4.35
N ILE A 30 1.42 0.40 4.31
CA ILE A 30 0.21 -0.33 4.68
C ILE A 30 -0.07 -1.44 3.67
N THR A 31 -0.22 -2.67 4.15
CA THR A 31 -0.54 -3.85 3.33
C THR A 31 -2.03 -4.19 3.33
N ASP A 32 -2.74 -3.80 4.38
CA ASP A 32 -4.16 -4.02 4.57
C ASP A 32 -4.73 -2.96 5.52
N TYR A 33 -5.76 -2.21 5.08
CA TYR A 33 -6.44 -1.23 5.92
C TYR A 33 -7.47 -1.85 6.87
N TYR A 34 -7.84 -3.09 6.66
CA TYR A 34 -8.87 -3.80 7.44
C TYR A 34 -8.30 -4.73 8.49
N ASP A 35 -6.96 -4.78 8.64
CA ASP A 35 -6.28 -5.73 9.53
C ASP A 35 -5.23 -5.04 10.40
N VAL A 36 -4.89 -5.71 11.49
CA VAL A 36 -3.85 -5.29 12.42
C VAL A 36 -2.54 -5.99 12.08
N ASP A 37 -1.43 -5.29 12.26
CA ASP A 37 -0.10 -5.81 12.02
C ASP A 37 0.18 -7.05 12.88
N PRO A 38 0.49 -8.20 12.28
CA PRO A 38 0.76 -9.43 13.00
C PRO A 38 2.00 -9.35 13.90
N ASP A 39 2.98 -8.48 13.59
CA ASP A 39 4.17 -8.28 14.43
C ASP A 39 3.84 -7.67 15.80
N LEU A 40 2.64 -7.09 15.97
CA LEU A 40 2.18 -6.48 17.23
C LEU A 40 1.34 -7.43 18.10
N ALA A 41 1.00 -8.61 17.62
CA ALA A 41 0.15 -9.56 18.33
C ALA A 41 0.96 -10.62 19.10
N GLU A 42 0.49 -11.01 20.26
CA GLU A 42 1.00 -12.20 20.96
C GLU A 42 0.53 -13.49 20.26
N ASN A 43 -0.71 -13.47 19.76
CA ASN A 43 -1.29 -14.55 18.96
C ASN A 43 -1.81 -14.00 17.64
N VAL A 44 -1.12 -14.33 16.54
CA VAL A 44 -1.42 -13.79 15.21
C VAL A 44 -2.86 -14.04 14.76
N ASP A 45 -3.45 -15.21 15.07
CA ASP A 45 -4.84 -15.51 14.74
C ASP A 45 -5.84 -14.63 15.50
N LYS A 46 -5.42 -14.09 16.64
CA LYS A 46 -6.26 -13.24 17.51
C LYS A 46 -5.90 -11.77 17.45
N ARG A 47 -5.04 -11.34 16.54
CA ARG A 47 -4.51 -9.97 16.46
C ARG A 47 -5.59 -8.89 16.51
N MET A 48 -6.69 -9.05 15.80
CA MET A 48 -7.82 -8.11 15.84
C MET A 48 -8.48 -8.09 17.23
N THR A 49 -8.73 -9.26 17.81
CA THR A 49 -9.31 -9.37 19.16
C THR A 49 -8.40 -8.74 20.21
N GLU A 50 -7.10 -8.94 20.12
CA GLU A 50 -6.11 -8.33 21.02
C GLU A 50 -6.11 -6.79 20.91
N PHE A 51 -6.20 -6.28 19.69
CA PHE A 51 -6.32 -4.85 19.42
C PHE A 51 -7.62 -4.26 20.01
N GLU A 52 -8.78 -4.91 19.79
CA GLU A 52 -10.03 -4.50 20.39
C GLU A 52 -9.99 -4.50 21.93
N GLN A 53 -9.33 -5.51 22.52
CA GLN A 53 -9.13 -5.56 23.97
C GLN A 53 -8.21 -4.44 24.46
N LEU A 54 -7.19 -4.05 23.70
CA LEU A 54 -6.35 -2.88 24.00
C LEU A 54 -7.21 -1.61 24.04
N LEU A 55 -8.07 -1.39 23.04
CA LEU A 55 -9.00 -0.25 23.02
C LEU A 55 -9.92 -0.24 24.25
N LYS A 56 -10.52 -1.39 24.56
CA LYS A 56 -11.41 -1.53 25.75
C LYS A 56 -10.69 -1.20 27.05
N ARG A 57 -9.46 -1.73 27.24
CA ARG A 57 -8.65 -1.44 28.43
C ARG A 57 -8.26 0.04 28.52
N SER A 58 -7.88 0.65 27.40
CA SER A 58 -7.54 2.08 27.34
C SER A 58 -8.72 2.95 27.75
N HIS A 59 -9.89 2.69 27.18
CA HIS A 59 -11.12 3.43 27.49
C HIS A 59 -11.55 3.25 28.95
N ALA A 60 -11.46 2.03 29.49
CA ALA A 60 -11.78 1.75 30.90
C ALA A 60 -10.89 2.50 31.89
N ASN A 61 -9.67 2.89 31.45
CA ASN A 61 -8.75 3.71 32.22
C ASN A 61 -8.82 5.22 31.89
N GLY A 62 -9.84 5.66 31.17
CA GLY A 62 -10.08 7.07 30.83
C GLY A 62 -9.18 7.60 29.72
N LEU A 63 -8.45 6.73 28.99
CA LEU A 63 -7.61 7.11 27.87
C LEU A 63 -8.41 7.13 26.58
N LYS A 64 -8.19 8.14 25.74
CA LYS A 64 -8.66 8.15 24.35
C LYS A 64 -7.58 7.56 23.44
N VAL A 65 -7.97 6.75 22.49
CA VAL A 65 -7.05 6.17 21.49
C VAL A 65 -7.21 6.91 20.18
N ILE A 66 -6.10 7.31 19.59
CA ILE A 66 -6.01 7.90 18.25
C ILE A 66 -5.14 6.96 17.42
N ILE A 67 -5.61 6.62 16.22
CA ILE A 67 -4.87 5.80 15.27
C ILE A 67 -4.40 6.71 14.15
N ASP A 68 -3.12 6.62 13.79
CA ASP A 68 -2.58 7.30 12.62
C ASP A 68 -3.16 6.66 11.35
N PHE A 69 -3.64 7.49 10.44
CA PHE A 69 -4.22 7.07 9.17
C PHE A 69 -3.37 7.58 8.02
N VAL A 70 -2.92 6.67 7.16
CA VAL A 70 -1.99 6.95 6.06
C VAL A 70 -2.71 6.88 4.70
N PRO A 71 -3.36 7.95 4.22
CA PRO A 71 -4.13 7.91 2.99
C PRO A 71 -3.32 8.26 1.73
N ASN A 72 -2.04 8.61 1.83
CA ASN A 72 -1.23 9.07 0.69
C ASN A 72 -0.75 7.93 -0.21
N HIS A 73 -0.44 6.78 0.38
CA HIS A 73 0.17 5.64 -0.28
C HIS A 73 -0.10 4.34 0.46
N VAL A 74 0.20 3.22 -0.18
CA VAL A 74 0.15 1.88 0.40
C VAL A 74 1.41 1.11 0.08
N ALA A 75 1.61 -0.06 0.70
CA ALA A 75 2.69 -0.98 0.32
C ALA A 75 2.58 -1.37 -1.17
N ARG A 76 3.73 -1.60 -1.82
CA ARG A 76 3.77 -1.94 -3.25
C ARG A 76 2.99 -3.21 -3.60
N GLN A 77 2.97 -4.19 -2.69
CA GLN A 77 2.16 -5.41 -2.80
C GLN A 77 0.94 -5.35 -1.86
N TYR A 78 0.23 -4.20 -1.83
CA TYR A 78 -1.02 -4.09 -1.08
C TYR A 78 -2.00 -5.19 -1.49
N LYS A 79 -2.52 -5.90 -0.50
CA LYS A 79 -3.59 -6.88 -0.67
C LYS A 79 -4.28 -7.12 0.66
N SER A 80 -5.57 -6.81 0.74
CA SER A 80 -6.36 -7.07 1.93
C SER A 80 -6.88 -8.52 1.97
N ILE A 81 -6.76 -9.15 3.13
CA ILE A 81 -7.36 -10.44 3.45
C ILE A 81 -8.57 -10.31 4.37
N ALA A 82 -8.76 -9.14 4.97
CA ALA A 82 -9.81 -8.86 5.95
C ALA A 82 -10.90 -7.90 5.43
N LYS A 83 -10.81 -7.49 4.16
CA LYS A 83 -11.82 -6.59 3.56
C LYS A 83 -13.20 -7.22 3.53
N PRO A 84 -14.28 -6.41 3.60
CA PRO A 84 -15.64 -6.88 3.46
C PRO A 84 -15.88 -7.61 2.12
N GLU A 85 -16.83 -8.55 2.13
CA GLU A 85 -17.26 -9.23 0.91
C GLU A 85 -17.76 -8.22 -0.15
N GLY A 86 -17.35 -8.43 -1.40
CA GLY A 86 -17.70 -7.56 -2.52
C GLY A 86 -16.83 -6.31 -2.66
N VAL A 87 -15.92 -6.02 -1.72
CA VAL A 87 -14.96 -4.93 -1.84
C VAL A 87 -13.76 -5.37 -2.66
N ALA A 88 -13.47 -4.66 -3.77
CA ALA A 88 -12.27 -4.89 -4.56
C ALA A 88 -11.03 -4.28 -3.88
N ASP A 89 -9.87 -4.95 -4.00
CA ASP A 89 -8.61 -4.37 -3.56
C ASP A 89 -8.26 -3.09 -4.35
N LEU A 90 -7.47 -2.22 -3.74
CA LEU A 90 -6.88 -1.09 -4.44
C LEU A 90 -6.08 -1.59 -5.65
N GLY A 91 -6.34 -1.00 -6.82
CA GLY A 91 -5.68 -1.34 -8.08
C GLY A 91 -6.20 -2.60 -8.79
N ALA A 92 -7.19 -3.31 -8.23
CA ALA A 92 -7.74 -4.53 -8.84
C ALA A 92 -8.40 -4.28 -10.20
N ASP A 93 -9.09 -3.14 -10.33
CA ASP A 93 -9.85 -2.76 -11.51
C ASP A 93 -9.15 -1.66 -12.35
N ASP A 94 -7.89 -1.33 -12.02
CA ASP A 94 -7.15 -0.25 -12.67
C ASP A 94 -6.87 -0.54 -14.16
N ASN A 95 -7.10 0.47 -15.00
CA ASN A 95 -6.65 0.46 -16.38
C ASN A 95 -5.17 0.87 -16.45
N LYS A 96 -4.29 -0.11 -16.72
CA LYS A 96 -2.83 0.05 -16.71
C LYS A 96 -2.26 0.59 -18.02
N ASP A 97 -3.10 0.88 -19.01
CA ASP A 97 -2.70 1.43 -20.31
C ASP A 97 -2.58 2.97 -20.29
N HIS A 98 -2.87 3.60 -19.15
CA HIS A 98 -2.80 5.04 -18.95
C HIS A 98 -1.97 5.39 -17.72
N SER A 99 -1.11 6.39 -17.83
CA SER A 99 -0.32 6.90 -16.71
C SER A 99 -1.22 7.51 -15.63
N PHE A 100 -2.25 8.22 -16.05
CA PHE A 100 -3.34 8.69 -15.22
C PHE A 100 -4.68 8.23 -15.79
N ASN A 101 -5.55 7.75 -14.93
CA ASN A 101 -6.98 7.60 -15.18
C ASN A 101 -7.69 7.94 -13.86
N ARG A 102 -8.67 8.82 -13.88
CA ARG A 102 -9.37 9.29 -12.68
C ARG A 102 -9.90 8.14 -11.80
N ASP A 103 -10.35 7.05 -12.42
CA ASP A 103 -10.93 5.91 -11.73
C ASP A 103 -9.90 4.82 -11.36
N ASN A 104 -8.63 4.98 -11.72
CA ASN A 104 -7.54 4.15 -11.22
C ASN A 104 -7.19 4.52 -9.77
N ASN A 105 -6.80 3.51 -9.00
CA ASN A 105 -6.31 3.74 -7.63
C ASN A 105 -4.83 4.13 -7.59
N PHE A 106 -4.06 3.81 -8.65
CA PHE A 106 -2.63 4.10 -8.77
C PHE A 106 -2.30 4.86 -10.05
N TYR A 107 -1.10 5.45 -10.07
CA TYR A 107 -0.46 5.99 -11.27
C TYR A 107 0.51 4.97 -11.86
N TYR A 108 0.54 4.84 -13.19
CA TYR A 108 1.35 3.86 -13.90
C TYR A 108 2.39 4.50 -14.81
N CYS A 109 3.59 3.92 -14.84
CA CYS A 109 4.62 4.19 -15.85
C CYS A 109 4.37 3.26 -17.02
N VAL A 110 3.52 3.67 -17.95
CA VAL A 110 3.03 2.81 -19.05
C VAL A 110 4.17 2.30 -19.91
N GLY A 111 4.22 0.99 -20.11
CA GLY A 111 5.25 0.34 -20.93
C GLY A 111 6.60 0.16 -20.25
N GLU A 112 6.75 0.58 -18.99
CA GLU A 112 8.01 0.47 -18.25
C GLU A 112 7.91 -0.54 -17.11
N GLU A 113 8.97 -1.33 -16.94
CA GLU A 113 9.14 -2.23 -15.81
C GLU A 113 9.77 -1.49 -14.63
N PHE A 114 9.36 -1.81 -13.41
CA PHE A 114 9.93 -1.27 -12.18
C PHE A 114 11.41 -1.66 -12.05
N ARG A 115 12.30 -0.67 -12.04
CA ARG A 115 13.76 -0.83 -11.99
C ARG A 115 14.41 0.19 -11.04
N PRO A 116 14.15 0.08 -9.75
CA PRO A 116 14.74 0.96 -8.75
C PRO A 116 16.25 0.72 -8.63
N ASP A 117 16.97 1.68 -8.05
CA ASP A 117 18.39 1.56 -7.73
C ASP A 117 18.61 0.79 -6.42
N ILE A 118 18.15 -0.47 -6.40
CA ILE A 118 18.29 -1.42 -5.29
C ILE A 118 18.49 -2.84 -5.83
N ASP A 119 18.92 -3.76 -4.96
CA ASP A 119 18.91 -5.18 -5.28
C ASP A 119 17.48 -5.73 -5.27
N LEU A 120 16.97 -6.11 -6.46
CA LEU A 120 15.63 -6.67 -6.62
C LEU A 120 15.48 -8.12 -6.15
N TYR A 121 16.56 -8.81 -5.89
CA TYR A 121 16.48 -10.18 -5.33
C TYR A 121 16.19 -10.16 -3.84
N GLY A 122 16.73 -9.18 -3.09
CA GLY A 122 16.49 -9.09 -1.65
C GLY A 122 16.86 -10.35 -0.86
N GLY A 123 17.76 -11.17 -1.41
CA GLY A 123 18.16 -12.48 -0.86
C GLY A 123 17.30 -13.67 -1.31
N GLU A 124 16.37 -13.49 -2.23
CA GLU A 124 15.55 -14.56 -2.84
C GLU A 124 16.18 -15.07 -4.13
N ASP A 125 15.73 -16.26 -4.60
CA ASP A 125 16.17 -16.86 -5.86
C ASP A 125 15.60 -16.15 -7.09
N THR A 126 14.49 -15.43 -6.94
CA THR A 126 13.83 -14.69 -8.00
C THR A 126 13.74 -13.21 -7.67
N PRO A 127 13.96 -12.30 -8.64
CA PRO A 127 13.81 -10.88 -8.39
C PRO A 127 12.34 -10.46 -8.25
N TYR A 128 12.09 -9.39 -7.51
CA TYR A 128 10.81 -8.69 -7.59
C TYR A 128 10.61 -8.12 -8.99
N THR A 129 9.41 -8.31 -9.55
CA THR A 129 9.03 -7.76 -10.86
C THR A 129 7.69 -7.04 -10.73
N GLU A 130 7.56 -5.91 -11.41
CA GLU A 130 6.31 -5.16 -11.51
C GLU A 130 6.22 -4.52 -12.91
N TYR A 131 5.14 -4.82 -13.64
CA TYR A 131 4.88 -4.23 -14.95
C TYR A 131 3.38 -3.97 -15.14
N PRO A 132 2.99 -2.76 -15.62
CA PRO A 132 3.83 -1.57 -15.63
C PRO A 132 4.17 -1.12 -14.20
N ALA A 133 5.29 -0.40 -14.06
CA ALA A 133 5.70 0.16 -12.78
C ALA A 133 4.64 1.16 -12.26
N LYS A 134 4.51 1.27 -10.94
CA LYS A 134 3.66 2.25 -10.27
C LYS A 134 4.51 3.38 -9.67
N ALA A 135 3.98 4.60 -9.68
CA ALA A 135 4.61 5.74 -9.01
C ALA A 135 4.78 5.48 -7.51
N THR A 136 5.90 5.94 -6.92
CA THR A 136 6.17 5.78 -5.49
C THR A 136 5.36 6.76 -4.62
N GLY A 137 5.21 6.43 -3.35
CA GLY A 137 4.42 7.24 -2.40
C GLY A 137 4.95 8.66 -2.18
N ASN A 138 6.22 8.93 -2.50
CA ASN A 138 6.84 10.25 -2.43
C ASN A 138 6.81 11.02 -3.77
N ASP A 139 5.82 10.75 -4.62
CA ASP A 139 5.58 11.50 -5.87
C ASP A 139 6.68 11.33 -6.93
N HIS A 140 7.34 10.16 -6.95
CA HIS A 140 8.27 9.82 -8.01
C HIS A 140 7.52 9.06 -9.12
N PHE A 141 7.28 9.75 -10.26
CA PHE A 141 6.40 9.29 -11.34
C PHE A 141 7.16 8.61 -12.50
N ASP A 142 8.28 7.96 -12.22
CA ASP A 142 8.98 7.12 -13.19
C ASP A 142 9.25 5.72 -12.63
N ALA A 143 9.69 4.81 -13.51
CA ALA A 143 9.90 3.42 -13.18
C ALA A 143 11.23 3.14 -12.44
N ARG A 144 12.07 4.16 -12.18
CA ARG A 144 13.44 4.03 -11.67
C ARG A 144 13.68 4.85 -10.41
N PRO A 145 12.88 4.66 -9.35
CA PRO A 145 13.11 5.36 -8.09
C PRO A 145 14.49 5.00 -7.54
N GLY A 146 15.15 5.98 -6.92
CA GLY A 146 16.41 5.78 -6.23
C GLY A 146 16.22 5.07 -4.89
N LYS A 147 17.31 4.60 -4.29
CA LYS A 147 17.31 3.96 -2.96
C LYS A 147 16.78 4.85 -1.82
N ASN A 148 16.78 6.17 -2.01
CA ASN A 148 16.26 7.14 -1.03
C ASN A 148 14.81 7.48 -1.26
N ASP A 149 14.23 7.07 -2.39
CA ASP A 149 12.80 7.19 -2.64
C ASP A 149 12.01 6.16 -1.81
N TRP A 150 10.71 6.32 -1.76
CA TRP A 150 9.84 5.38 -1.05
C TRP A 150 9.46 4.21 -1.96
N TYR A 151 10.49 3.52 -2.50
CA TYR A 151 10.34 2.45 -3.47
C TYR A 151 9.46 1.29 -2.99
N GLU A 152 9.32 1.12 -1.67
CA GLU A 152 8.48 0.10 -1.03
C GLU A 152 6.98 0.45 -1.04
N THR A 153 6.64 1.68 -1.45
CA THR A 153 5.26 2.18 -1.47
C THR A 153 4.81 2.57 -2.87
N VAL A 154 3.49 2.66 -3.05
CA VAL A 154 2.85 3.17 -4.26
C VAL A 154 1.88 4.28 -3.90
N LYS A 155 1.88 5.35 -4.73
CA LYS A 155 1.03 6.51 -4.53
C LYS A 155 -0.43 6.20 -4.86
N LEU A 156 -1.34 6.64 -3.98
CA LEU A 156 -2.77 6.60 -4.24
C LEU A 156 -3.20 7.77 -5.14
N ASN A 157 -4.08 7.48 -6.08
CA ASN A 157 -4.64 8.44 -7.02
C ASN A 157 -6.02 8.90 -6.56
N TYR A 158 -6.12 10.14 -6.16
CA TYR A 158 -7.34 10.81 -5.74
C TYR A 158 -7.96 11.71 -6.81
N GLY A 159 -7.63 11.49 -8.08
CA GLY A 159 -8.17 12.27 -9.20
C GLY A 159 -7.34 13.52 -9.52
N ILE A 160 -6.06 13.52 -9.21
CA ILE A 160 -5.12 14.57 -9.63
C ILE A 160 -4.20 14.01 -10.71
N ASP A 161 -4.26 14.59 -11.90
CA ASP A 161 -3.33 14.27 -12.97
C ASP A 161 -2.05 15.11 -12.80
N TYR A 162 -0.94 14.42 -12.56
CA TYR A 162 0.40 15.01 -12.51
C TYR A 162 1.17 14.83 -13.83
N CYS A 163 0.60 14.10 -14.78
CA CYS A 163 1.21 13.76 -16.06
C CYS A 163 0.68 14.61 -17.21
N ASP A 164 -0.25 15.52 -16.94
CA ASP A 164 -0.83 16.44 -17.94
C ASP A 164 0.26 17.36 -18.52
N ALA A 165 0.33 17.46 -19.83
CA ALA A 165 1.24 18.36 -20.54
C ALA A 165 1.05 19.84 -20.19
N GLY A 166 -0.14 20.22 -19.72
CA GLY A 166 -0.48 21.56 -19.19
C GLY A 166 -0.09 21.77 -17.73
N GLY A 167 0.48 20.75 -17.07
CA GLY A 167 0.77 20.73 -15.65
C GLY A 167 -0.28 19.97 -14.84
N ARG A 168 -0.26 20.13 -13.53
CA ARG A 168 -1.21 19.46 -12.63
C ARG A 168 -2.66 19.87 -12.93
N SER A 169 -3.54 18.88 -13.13
CA SER A 169 -4.99 19.10 -13.28
C SER A 169 -5.81 18.25 -12.30
N GLU A 170 -7.03 18.70 -11.99
CA GLU A 170 -7.89 18.08 -10.97
C GLU A 170 -9.16 17.50 -11.62
N HIS A 171 -9.48 16.24 -11.29
CA HIS A 171 -10.57 15.46 -11.87
C HIS A 171 -11.43 14.84 -10.76
N PHE A 172 -12.08 15.68 -9.94
CA PHE A 172 -12.83 15.23 -8.75
C PHE A 172 -14.30 14.87 -9.03
N GLU A 173 -14.81 15.23 -10.23
CA GLU A 173 -16.20 14.95 -10.59
C GLU A 173 -16.31 14.03 -11.82
N PRO A 174 -17.06 12.94 -11.72
CA PRO A 174 -17.63 12.34 -10.51
C PRO A 174 -16.53 11.85 -9.56
N THR A 175 -16.88 11.62 -8.28
CA THR A 175 -15.92 11.22 -7.23
C THR A 175 -15.04 10.05 -7.68
N PRO A 176 -13.69 10.19 -7.64
CA PRO A 176 -12.76 9.13 -8.01
C PRO A 176 -12.93 7.85 -7.18
N ASP A 177 -12.60 6.70 -7.75
CA ASP A 177 -12.79 5.40 -7.12
C ASP A 177 -11.99 5.25 -5.81
N THR A 178 -10.78 5.78 -5.76
CA THR A 178 -9.96 5.76 -4.54
C THR A 178 -10.66 6.44 -3.36
N TRP A 179 -11.30 7.60 -3.57
CA TRP A 179 -12.08 8.26 -2.52
C TRP A 179 -13.20 7.37 -2.01
N LYS A 180 -13.92 6.70 -2.90
CA LYS A 180 -15.02 5.80 -2.52
C LYS A 180 -14.51 4.65 -1.65
N LYS A 181 -13.40 4.01 -2.06
CA LYS A 181 -12.78 2.90 -1.33
C LYS A 181 -12.20 3.31 0.02
N MET A 182 -11.67 4.53 0.13
CA MET A 182 -11.04 5.01 1.38
C MET A 182 -12.05 5.58 2.37
N LEU A 183 -13.29 5.87 1.96
CA LEU A 183 -14.36 6.39 2.81
C LEU A 183 -15.45 5.35 3.14
N SER A 184 -15.38 4.16 2.58
CA SER A 184 -16.27 3.03 2.87
C SER A 184 -15.77 2.19 4.04
#